data_2346e9523530ca85fa014e04d0dd5f4d
#
_entry.id   2346e9523530ca85fa014e04d0dd5f4d
#
_cell.length_a   1.000
_cell.length_b   1.000
_cell.length_c   1.000
_cell.angle_alpha   90.00
_cell.angle_beta   90.00
_cell.angle_gamma   90.00
#
_symmetry.space_group_name_H-M   'P 1'
#
loop_
_entity.id
_entity.type
_entity.pdbx_description
1 polymer ?
#
loop_
_entity_poly.entity_id
_entity_poly.type
_entity_poly.pdbx_seq_one_letter_code
_entity_poly.pdbx_strand_id
1 'polypeptide(L)'
;MFRTFFPDEYLDSTYEIDFEKLYQDGYRGLIFDIDNTLVRHGEPADERAVALFKRLKKIGFDCCLLSNNQYERVSSFNKEVQVHFIEDAHKPSTKNYIKAMELMKTDRSNTIFVGDQLFTDVYGAKRTGIRNILVKPIHPKEEIQIVLKRYLEKIVLHFYKKRLKNGKL
;
A
#
# COMPACT_ATOMS: atom_id res chain seq x y z
N MET A 1 -1.82 18.43 -14.14
CA MET A 1 -3.04 17.64 -14.18
C MET A 1 -2.91 16.32 -13.40
N PHE A 2 -1.88 15.48 -13.62
CA PHE A 2 -1.77 14.14 -12.98
C PHE A 2 -1.03 14.09 -11.64
N ARG A 3 -0.58 15.23 -11.07
CA ARG A 3 0.21 15.28 -9.81
C ARG A 3 -0.47 14.60 -8.62
N THR A 4 -1.80 14.67 -8.56
CA THR A 4 -2.61 14.05 -7.51
C THR A 4 -2.45 12.52 -7.44
N PHE A 5 -2.04 11.91 -8.56
CA PHE A 5 -1.83 10.46 -8.66
C PHE A 5 -0.35 10.05 -8.59
N PHE A 6 0.58 11.02 -8.47
CA PHE A 6 2.00 10.68 -8.38
C PHE A 6 2.30 10.08 -7.01
N PRO A 7 2.87 8.88 -6.95
CA PRO A 7 3.33 8.32 -5.69
C PRO A 7 4.50 9.14 -5.13
N ASP A 8 4.67 9.11 -3.81
CA ASP A 8 5.85 9.72 -3.19
C ASP A 8 7.11 8.91 -3.48
N GLU A 9 6.95 7.58 -3.62
CA GLU A 9 8.01 6.64 -4.01
C GLU A 9 7.44 5.52 -4.86
N TYR A 10 8.23 4.99 -5.81
CA TYR A 10 7.83 3.88 -6.67
C TYR A 10 8.93 2.82 -6.72
N LEU A 11 8.65 1.63 -6.19
CA LEU A 11 9.57 0.50 -6.06
C LEU A 11 9.08 -0.74 -6.81
N ASP A 12 9.98 -1.67 -7.04
CA ASP A 12 9.65 -2.93 -7.73
C ASP A 12 8.87 -3.90 -6.84
N SER A 13 9.05 -3.83 -5.53
CA SER A 13 8.44 -4.76 -4.58
C SER A 13 8.31 -4.16 -3.19
N THR A 14 7.25 -4.54 -2.46
CA THR A 14 7.13 -4.28 -1.03
C THR A 14 8.35 -4.78 -0.24
N TYR A 15 8.93 -5.88 -0.69
CA TYR A 15 10.06 -6.54 -0.01
C TYR A 15 11.40 -5.84 -0.21
N GLU A 16 11.48 -4.84 -1.07
CA GLU A 16 12.66 -3.98 -1.29
C GLU A 16 12.64 -2.69 -0.46
N ILE A 17 11.57 -2.45 0.29
CA ILE A 17 11.45 -1.26 1.15
C ILE A 17 12.42 -1.38 2.31
N ASP A 18 13.21 -0.32 2.55
CA ASP A 18 14.09 -0.20 3.73
C ASP A 18 13.28 0.27 4.94
N PHE A 19 12.61 -0.67 5.60
CA PHE A 19 11.77 -0.38 6.75
C PHE A 19 12.56 0.11 7.96
N GLU A 20 13.79 -0.33 8.14
CA GLU A 20 14.68 0.15 9.21
C GLU A 20 14.95 1.64 9.04
N LYS A 21 15.25 2.08 7.82
CA LYS A 21 15.44 3.49 7.50
C LYS A 21 14.17 4.31 7.76
N LEU A 22 13.01 3.80 7.34
CA LEU A 22 11.73 4.47 7.60
C LEU A 22 11.45 4.61 9.10
N TYR A 23 11.76 3.60 9.89
CA TYR A 23 11.61 3.67 11.34
C TYR A 23 12.54 4.71 11.97
N GLN A 24 13.80 4.78 11.50
CA GLN A 24 14.77 5.80 11.91
C GLN A 24 14.30 7.21 11.54
N ASP A 25 13.62 7.36 10.39
CA ASP A 25 13.05 8.63 9.94
C ASP A 25 11.79 9.05 10.71
N GLY A 26 11.32 8.24 11.67
CA GLY A 26 10.22 8.57 12.58
C GLY A 26 8.87 7.95 12.24
N TYR A 27 8.76 7.14 11.18
CA TYR A 27 7.53 6.43 10.87
C TYR A 27 7.25 5.32 11.87
N ARG A 28 5.98 5.09 12.20
CA ARG A 28 5.53 4.12 13.20
C ARG A 28 4.39 3.24 12.73
N GLY A 29 3.55 3.70 11.82
CA GLY A 29 2.41 2.98 11.26
C GLY A 29 2.61 2.62 9.80
N LEU A 30 2.27 1.38 9.44
CA LEU A 30 2.29 0.91 8.06
C LEU A 30 0.92 0.34 7.68
N ILE A 31 0.33 0.88 6.63
CA ILE A 31 -0.89 0.38 6.03
C ILE A 31 -0.53 -0.34 4.72
N PHE A 32 -0.99 -1.58 4.56
CA PHE A 32 -0.73 -2.38 3.36
C PHE A 32 -2.02 -2.76 2.65
N ASP A 33 -2.03 -2.65 1.33
CA ASP A 33 -2.89 -3.46 0.50
C ASP A 33 -2.37 -4.92 0.46
N ILE A 34 -3.21 -5.88 0.09
CA ILE A 34 -2.86 -7.31 0.09
C ILE A 34 -2.55 -7.80 -1.33
N ASP A 35 -3.59 -7.82 -2.17
CA ASP A 35 -3.53 -8.46 -3.48
C ASP A 35 -2.58 -7.72 -4.43
N ASN A 36 -1.65 -8.42 -5.03
CA ASN A 36 -0.56 -7.90 -5.87
C ASN A 36 0.43 -6.94 -5.17
N THR A 37 0.26 -6.71 -3.88
CA THR A 37 1.17 -5.91 -3.05
C THR A 37 2.05 -6.80 -2.16
N LEU A 38 1.44 -7.71 -1.42
CA LEU A 38 2.11 -8.66 -0.51
C LEU A 38 2.22 -10.06 -1.11
N VAL A 39 1.16 -10.51 -1.78
CA VAL A 39 1.05 -11.80 -2.47
C VAL A 39 0.35 -11.59 -3.80
N ARG A 40 0.33 -12.61 -4.66
CA ARG A 40 -0.49 -12.61 -5.88
C ARG A 40 -1.97 -12.48 -5.51
N HIS A 41 -2.75 -11.94 -6.43
CA HIS A 41 -4.19 -11.78 -6.24
C HIS A 41 -4.85 -13.10 -5.82
N GLY A 42 -5.57 -13.08 -4.70
CA GLY A 42 -6.30 -14.23 -4.15
C GLY A 42 -5.45 -15.24 -3.36
N GLU A 43 -4.13 -15.16 -3.41
CA GLU A 43 -3.25 -16.11 -2.71
C GLU A 43 -3.24 -15.88 -1.20
N PRO A 44 -3.08 -16.95 -0.39
CA PRO A 44 -2.91 -16.82 1.05
C PRO A 44 -1.58 -16.13 1.40
N ALA A 45 -1.41 -15.78 2.67
CA ALA A 45 -0.12 -15.29 3.17
C ALA A 45 0.95 -16.38 3.00
N ASP A 46 1.99 -16.07 2.25
CA ASP A 46 3.13 -16.95 2.06
C ASP A 46 4.20 -16.73 3.16
N GLU A 47 5.22 -17.60 3.18
CA GLU A 47 6.30 -17.51 4.17
C GLU A 47 7.01 -16.14 4.15
N ARG A 48 7.13 -15.53 2.96
CA ARG A 48 7.76 -14.22 2.79
C ARG A 48 6.92 -13.12 3.43
N ALA A 49 5.61 -13.13 3.25
CA ALA A 49 4.70 -12.19 3.90
C ALA A 49 4.72 -12.35 5.42
N VAL A 50 4.64 -13.58 5.92
CA VAL A 50 4.71 -13.86 7.37
C VAL A 50 6.04 -13.38 7.97
N ALA A 51 7.16 -13.65 7.31
CA ALA A 51 8.47 -13.20 7.75
C ALA A 51 8.58 -11.66 7.76
N LEU A 52 8.01 -10.99 6.77
CA LEU A 52 7.97 -9.53 6.73
C LEU A 52 7.25 -8.96 7.95
N PHE A 53 6.03 -9.41 8.25
CA PHE A 53 5.28 -8.87 9.38
C PHE A 53 5.93 -9.17 10.73
N LYS A 54 6.58 -10.32 10.91
CA LYS A 54 7.41 -10.60 12.08
C LYS A 54 8.57 -9.61 12.22
N ARG A 55 9.27 -9.31 11.11
CA ARG A 55 10.34 -8.32 11.08
C ARG A 55 9.83 -6.92 11.40
N LEU A 56 8.72 -6.48 10.81
CA LEU A 56 8.13 -5.17 11.06
C LEU A 56 7.76 -4.98 12.53
N LYS A 57 7.15 -6.00 13.15
CA LYS A 57 6.86 -6.00 14.58
C LYS A 57 8.14 -5.88 15.43
N LYS A 58 9.20 -6.60 15.06
CA LYS A 58 10.49 -6.56 15.76
C LYS A 58 11.17 -5.18 15.64
N ILE A 59 11.05 -4.51 14.48
CA ILE A 59 11.53 -3.13 14.28
C ILE A 59 10.75 -2.15 15.18
N GLY A 60 9.46 -2.38 15.42
CA GLY A 60 8.60 -1.55 16.25
C GLY A 60 7.45 -0.89 15.52
N PHE A 61 7.17 -1.28 14.27
CA PHE A 61 5.99 -0.82 13.55
C PHE A 61 4.70 -1.45 14.06
N ASP A 62 3.65 -0.68 14.07
CA ASP A 62 2.29 -1.18 14.06
C ASP A 62 1.78 -1.24 12.61
N CYS A 63 1.01 -2.27 12.28
CA CYS A 63 0.59 -2.54 10.92
C CYS A 63 -0.92 -2.73 10.81
N CYS A 64 -1.48 -2.30 9.67
CA CYS A 64 -2.88 -2.52 9.33
C CYS A 64 -3.00 -2.94 7.86
N LEU A 65 -3.74 -4.01 7.60
CA LEU A 65 -4.15 -4.38 6.26
C LEU A 65 -5.39 -3.56 5.87
N LEU A 66 -5.38 -2.97 4.68
CA LEU A 66 -6.49 -2.16 4.17
C LEU A 66 -6.87 -2.63 2.76
N SER A 67 -7.94 -3.39 2.63
CA SER A 67 -8.33 -4.05 1.39
C SER A 67 -9.76 -3.72 0.98
N ASN A 68 -9.99 -3.59 -0.33
CA ASN A 68 -11.35 -3.51 -0.90
C ASN A 68 -12.04 -4.89 -0.98
N ASN A 69 -11.35 -5.96 -0.62
CA ASN A 69 -11.91 -7.31 -0.58
C ASN A 69 -12.83 -7.54 0.64
N GLN A 70 -13.61 -8.61 0.55
CA GLN A 70 -14.56 -9.02 1.60
C GLN A 70 -13.84 -9.63 2.82
N TYR A 71 -14.58 -9.70 3.93
CA TYR A 71 -14.08 -10.17 5.23
C TYR A 71 -13.35 -11.52 5.14
N GLU A 72 -13.91 -12.51 4.45
CA GLU A 72 -13.33 -13.88 4.36
C GLU A 72 -11.92 -13.84 3.77
N ARG A 73 -11.70 -13.02 2.75
CA ARG A 73 -10.39 -12.88 2.10
C ARG A 73 -9.38 -12.24 3.05
N VAL A 74 -9.74 -11.13 3.66
CA VAL A 74 -8.83 -10.34 4.49
C VAL A 74 -8.54 -11.04 5.82
N SER A 75 -9.58 -11.59 6.46
CA SER A 75 -9.42 -12.34 7.72
C SER A 75 -8.60 -13.61 7.54
N SER A 76 -8.78 -14.34 6.43
CA SER A 76 -7.99 -15.54 6.11
C SER A 76 -6.51 -15.18 5.97
N PHE A 77 -6.17 -14.12 5.24
CA PHE A 77 -4.80 -13.64 5.14
C PHE A 77 -4.24 -13.24 6.52
N ASN A 78 -5.05 -12.52 7.30
CA ASN A 78 -4.63 -12.00 8.61
C ASN A 78 -4.42 -13.08 9.68
N LYS A 79 -4.98 -14.28 9.53
CA LYS A 79 -4.71 -15.40 10.45
C LYS A 79 -3.23 -15.71 10.57
N GLU A 80 -2.48 -15.57 9.47
CA GLU A 80 -1.05 -15.86 9.41
C GLU A 80 -0.17 -14.70 9.88
N VAL A 81 -0.60 -13.45 9.63
CA VAL A 81 0.22 -12.26 9.91
C VAL A 81 -0.17 -11.53 11.19
N GLN A 82 -1.41 -11.67 11.66
CA GLN A 82 -1.92 -11.23 12.97
C GLN A 82 -1.68 -9.74 13.26
N VAL A 83 -2.18 -8.86 12.37
CA VAL A 83 -2.14 -7.41 12.54
C VAL A 83 -3.56 -6.82 12.53
N HIS A 84 -3.70 -5.50 12.67
CA HIS A 84 -4.98 -4.85 12.41
C HIS A 84 -5.41 -5.05 10.96
N PHE A 85 -6.71 -5.12 10.70
CA PHE A 85 -7.21 -5.18 9.34
C PHE A 85 -8.55 -4.48 9.17
N ILE A 86 -8.78 -3.98 7.97
CA ILE A 86 -10.04 -3.39 7.53
C ILE A 86 -10.34 -3.96 6.15
N GLU A 87 -11.41 -4.71 6.07
CA GLU A 87 -12.01 -5.23 4.84
C GLU A 87 -12.98 -4.19 4.25
N ASP A 88 -13.43 -4.43 3.02
CA ASP A 88 -14.40 -3.59 2.32
C ASP A 88 -14.11 -2.08 2.49
N ALA A 89 -12.84 -1.74 2.29
CA ALA A 89 -12.30 -0.44 2.68
C ALA A 89 -12.78 0.73 1.81
N HIS A 90 -13.42 0.43 0.68
CA HIS A 90 -13.92 1.45 -0.28
C HIS A 90 -12.85 2.46 -0.69
N LYS A 91 -11.58 1.99 -0.89
CA LYS A 91 -10.52 2.86 -1.40
C LYS A 91 -10.92 3.41 -2.79
N PRO A 92 -10.75 4.68 -3.08
CA PRO A 92 -9.91 5.68 -2.40
C PRO A 92 -10.64 6.57 -1.37
N SER A 93 -11.73 6.14 -0.75
CA SER A 93 -12.34 6.88 0.35
C SER A 93 -11.36 7.03 1.53
N THR A 94 -11.27 8.21 2.12
CA THR A 94 -10.32 8.51 3.21
C THR A 94 -10.71 7.89 4.54
N LYS A 95 -11.99 7.54 4.72
CA LYS A 95 -12.56 7.07 5.99
C LYS A 95 -11.77 5.94 6.62
N ASN A 96 -11.45 4.91 5.85
CA ASN A 96 -10.81 3.71 6.37
C ASN A 96 -9.28 3.85 6.49
N TYR A 97 -8.65 4.78 5.78
CA TYR A 97 -7.26 5.18 6.06
C TYR A 97 -7.15 5.84 7.44
N ILE A 98 -8.11 6.72 7.77
CA ILE A 98 -8.16 7.37 9.08
C ILE A 98 -8.40 6.32 10.18
N LYS A 99 -9.36 5.43 9.98
CA LYS A 99 -9.64 4.33 10.91
C LYS A 99 -8.40 3.42 11.13
N ALA A 100 -7.63 3.15 10.09
CA ALA A 100 -6.40 2.38 10.21
C ALA A 100 -5.38 3.09 11.12
N MET A 101 -5.19 4.39 10.95
CA MET A 101 -4.32 5.18 11.84
C MET A 101 -4.82 5.17 13.29
N GLU A 102 -6.13 5.27 13.51
CA GLU A 102 -6.72 5.19 14.87
C GLU A 102 -6.43 3.84 15.53
N LEU A 103 -6.60 2.72 14.78
CA LEU A 103 -6.28 1.37 15.27
C LEU A 103 -4.81 1.22 15.65
N MET A 104 -3.91 1.79 14.86
CA MET A 104 -2.47 1.76 15.10
C MET A 104 -1.99 2.84 16.07
N LYS A 105 -2.88 3.74 16.52
CA LYS A 105 -2.52 4.91 17.36
C LYS A 105 -1.43 5.77 16.73
N THR A 106 -1.51 5.95 15.43
CA THR A 106 -0.60 6.76 14.62
C THR A 106 -1.35 7.93 13.96
N ASP A 107 -0.65 8.80 13.27
CA ASP A 107 -1.20 9.96 12.59
C ASP A 107 -0.60 10.13 11.18
N ARG A 108 -1.00 11.20 10.49
CA ARG A 108 -0.55 11.49 9.12
C ARG A 108 0.96 11.69 9.00
N SER A 109 1.61 12.19 10.07
CA SER A 109 3.04 12.51 10.06
C SER A 109 3.94 11.28 10.16
N ASN A 110 3.42 10.17 10.72
CA ASN A 110 4.20 8.98 11.00
C ASN A 110 3.61 7.67 10.42
N THR A 111 2.68 7.79 9.48
CA THR A 111 2.05 6.65 8.78
C THR A 111 2.43 6.63 7.30
N ILE A 112 2.67 5.43 6.78
CA ILE A 112 2.93 5.18 5.35
C ILE A 112 1.91 4.18 4.83
N PHE A 113 1.43 4.40 3.61
CA PHE A 113 0.64 3.44 2.86
C PHE A 113 1.50 2.76 1.79
N VAL A 114 1.37 1.44 1.66
CA VAL A 114 2.02 0.63 0.62
C VAL A 114 0.96 -0.11 -0.18
N GLY A 115 0.96 0.07 -1.50
CA GLY A 115 0.01 -0.59 -2.39
C GLY A 115 0.46 -0.56 -3.85
N ASP A 116 -0.29 -1.23 -4.72
CA ASP A 116 0.07 -1.43 -6.13
C ASP A 116 -0.82 -0.67 -7.13
N GLN A 117 -1.89 -0.01 -6.66
CA GLN A 117 -2.85 0.67 -7.51
C GLN A 117 -2.84 2.20 -7.32
N LEU A 118 -2.62 2.94 -8.44
CA LEU A 118 -2.59 4.40 -8.40
C LEU A 118 -3.94 5.03 -7.99
N PHE A 119 -5.05 4.55 -8.56
CA PHE A 119 -6.34 5.21 -8.41
C PHE A 119 -7.09 4.85 -7.13
N THR A 120 -6.73 3.78 -6.48
CA THR A 120 -7.28 3.38 -5.18
C THR A 120 -6.31 3.64 -4.06
N ASP A 121 -5.10 3.11 -4.14
CA ASP A 121 -4.11 3.11 -3.06
C ASP A 121 -3.41 4.46 -2.92
N VAL A 122 -2.68 4.89 -3.95
CA VAL A 122 -1.94 6.16 -3.92
C VAL A 122 -2.89 7.34 -3.79
N TYR A 123 -3.95 7.36 -4.58
CA TYR A 123 -4.90 8.48 -4.54
C TYR A 123 -5.62 8.58 -3.19
N GLY A 124 -6.03 7.46 -2.60
CA GLY A 124 -6.63 7.43 -1.27
C GLY A 124 -5.67 7.91 -0.17
N ALA A 125 -4.43 7.43 -0.20
CA ALA A 125 -3.37 7.87 0.72
C ALA A 125 -3.11 9.38 0.60
N LYS A 126 -2.99 9.91 -0.63
CA LYS A 126 -2.80 11.36 -0.86
C LYS A 126 -3.98 12.19 -0.37
N ARG A 127 -5.20 11.77 -0.64
CA ARG A 127 -6.39 12.46 -0.11
C ARG A 127 -6.43 12.46 1.42
N THR A 128 -5.89 11.42 2.04
CA THR A 128 -5.78 11.33 3.50
C THR A 128 -4.62 12.16 4.05
N GLY A 129 -3.65 12.53 3.21
CA GLY A 129 -2.46 13.29 3.60
C GLY A 129 -1.36 12.44 4.23
N ILE A 130 -1.29 11.15 3.88
CA ILE A 130 -0.23 10.24 4.33
C ILE A 130 0.75 9.92 3.21
N ARG A 131 2.01 9.70 3.56
CA ARG A 131 3.05 9.24 2.63
C ARG A 131 2.65 7.90 2.03
N ASN A 132 2.99 7.70 0.77
CA ASN A 132 2.65 6.47 0.05
C ASN A 132 3.83 5.95 -0.76
N ILE A 133 3.90 4.62 -0.86
CA ILE A 133 4.84 3.89 -1.69
C ILE A 133 4.04 3.02 -2.65
N LEU A 134 4.19 3.29 -3.93
CA LEU A 134 3.64 2.44 -4.98
C LEU A 134 4.63 1.31 -5.27
N VAL A 135 4.13 0.09 -5.36
CA VAL A 135 4.93 -1.07 -5.78
C VAL A 135 4.36 -1.65 -7.08
N LYS A 136 5.20 -2.31 -7.85
CA LYS A 136 4.73 -3.03 -9.03
C LYS A 136 3.84 -4.21 -8.62
N PRO A 137 2.73 -4.47 -9.34
CA PRO A 137 1.92 -5.66 -9.09
C PRO A 137 2.75 -6.93 -9.23
N ILE A 138 2.57 -7.87 -8.29
CA ILE A 138 3.33 -9.12 -8.28
C ILE A 138 2.99 -9.99 -9.50
N HIS A 139 1.73 -9.98 -9.93
CA HIS A 139 1.29 -10.73 -11.11
C HIS A 139 0.29 -9.92 -11.95
N PRO A 140 0.44 -9.89 -13.28
CA PRO A 140 -0.40 -9.09 -14.18
C PRO A 140 -1.78 -9.69 -14.49
N LYS A 141 -2.13 -10.91 -14.03
CA LYS A 141 -3.46 -11.49 -14.25
C LYS A 141 -4.46 -10.81 -13.33
N GLU A 142 -5.23 -9.92 -13.91
CA GLU A 142 -6.24 -9.12 -13.24
C GLU A 142 -7.56 -9.16 -14.02
N GLU A 143 -8.68 -8.89 -13.34
CA GLU A 143 -9.97 -8.72 -14.01
C GLU A 143 -9.93 -7.59 -15.05
N ILE A 144 -10.78 -7.66 -16.10
CA ILE A 144 -10.78 -6.70 -17.22
C ILE A 144 -10.89 -5.24 -16.73
N GLN A 145 -11.68 -4.98 -15.70
CA GLN A 145 -11.82 -3.63 -15.13
C GLN A 145 -10.50 -3.13 -14.53
N ILE A 146 -9.73 -4.00 -13.91
CA ILE A 146 -8.41 -3.68 -13.34
C ILE A 146 -7.41 -3.48 -14.48
N VAL A 147 -7.46 -4.29 -15.52
CA VAL A 147 -6.62 -4.15 -16.72
C VAL A 147 -6.81 -2.77 -17.36
N LEU A 148 -8.04 -2.29 -17.51
CA LEU A 148 -8.32 -0.96 -18.06
C LEU A 148 -7.76 0.15 -17.16
N LYS A 149 -7.93 0.04 -15.84
CA LYS A 149 -7.31 0.97 -14.87
C LYS A 149 -5.79 0.98 -15.01
N ARG A 150 -5.15 -0.19 -15.15
CA ARG A 150 -3.69 -0.31 -15.34
C ARG A 150 -3.20 0.38 -16.61
N TYR A 151 -4.01 0.36 -17.67
CA TYR A 151 -3.66 1.08 -18.89
C TYR A 151 -3.61 2.61 -18.65
N LEU A 152 -4.59 3.15 -17.95
CA LEU A 152 -4.61 4.56 -17.56
C LEU A 152 -3.45 4.92 -16.60
N GLU A 153 -3.15 4.04 -15.66
CA GLU A 153 -2.01 4.19 -14.74
C GLU A 153 -0.67 4.31 -15.47
N LYS A 154 -0.45 3.53 -16.53
CA LYS A 154 0.77 3.61 -17.35
C LYS A 154 0.99 5.01 -17.92
N ILE A 155 -0.08 5.69 -18.33
CA ILE A 155 -0.01 7.07 -18.83
C ILE A 155 0.46 8.01 -17.71
N VAL A 156 -0.13 7.91 -16.53
CA VAL A 156 0.24 8.75 -15.37
C VAL A 156 1.69 8.50 -14.95
N LEU A 157 2.11 7.23 -14.89
CA LEU A 157 3.48 6.84 -14.54
C LEU A 157 4.51 7.32 -15.58
N HIS A 158 4.14 7.36 -16.86
CA HIS A 158 5.00 7.94 -17.89
C HIS A 158 5.32 9.42 -17.58
N PHE A 159 4.32 10.22 -17.26
CA PHE A 159 4.51 11.63 -16.90
C PHE A 159 5.26 11.79 -15.58
N TYR A 160 5.01 10.95 -14.60
CA TYR A 160 5.75 10.92 -13.35
C TYR A 160 7.25 10.70 -13.56
N LYS A 161 7.62 9.64 -14.30
CA LYS A 161 9.03 9.33 -14.61
C LYS A 161 9.72 10.43 -15.41
N LYS A 162 9.00 11.07 -16.35
CA LYS A 162 9.52 12.18 -17.12
C LYS A 162 9.84 13.39 -16.22
N ARG A 163 9.03 13.64 -15.20
CA ARG A 163 9.27 14.72 -14.23
C ARG A 163 10.43 14.44 -13.29
N LEU A 164 10.55 13.19 -12.80
CA LEU A 164 11.71 12.77 -12.00
C LEU A 164 13.02 13.04 -12.75
N LYS A 165 13.10 12.61 -14.03
CA LYS A 165 14.29 12.86 -14.87
C LYS A 165 14.62 14.34 -15.06
N ASN A 166 13.61 15.20 -15.02
CA ASN A 166 13.79 16.66 -15.23
C ASN A 166 13.98 17.44 -13.92
N GLY A 167 14.10 16.77 -12.76
CA GLY A 167 14.30 17.40 -11.46
C GLY A 167 13.17 18.36 -11.04
N LYS A 168 11.93 18.13 -11.50
CA LYS A 168 10.76 19.00 -11.30
C LYS A 168 9.69 18.41 -10.36
N LEU A 169 10.08 17.53 -9.45
CA LEU A 169 9.22 17.02 -8.36
C LEU A 169 9.54 17.71 -7.06
#